data_2d446a4e5952e423926abb570c5b2e56
#
_entry.id   2d446a4e5952e423926abb570c5b2e56
#
_cell.length_a   1.000
_cell.length_b   1.000
_cell.length_c   1.000
_cell.angle_alpha   90.00
_cell.angle_beta   90.00
_cell.angle_gamma   90.00
#
_symmetry.space_group_name_H-M   'P 1'
#
loop_
_entity.id
_entity.type
_entity.pdbx_description
1 polymer ?
#
loop_
_entity_poly.entity_id
_entity_poly.type
_entity_poly.pdbx_seq_one_letter_code
_entity_poly.pdbx_strand_id
1 'polypeptide(L)'
;MSQQPSSTSRVGIGDLASLIYLGAVFGAAFLFFRVASPEVGPIWTAEIRIGLAGTMIGAFIGPRRLLALRPHAMKLAIVGATFSAIPFSLLAFATLTLPGSLASLLMATTPLFTAIVGAVWLRQGLSARVIAGLVIGFGTVVFLLGGNGTSAIGPATLAAFGAGLLAAFSYAIAGTYVRRSTGGIAPLDLAAGQLLAGAVVLLPVAILSGAPGALRLDGAVSLVLMALVSTALAWPLFFRVSARTNATVASTATFIVPLFGIIWGALILGEPIGPQLILSFALVLVSLVLVLPVPVAALRSRLDSVRARVRAGWLALSMRWAASSS
;
A
#
# COMPACT_ATOMS: atom_id res chain seq x y z
N MET A 1 32.33 -16.66 -5.82
CA MET A 1 30.98 -17.19 -6.09
C MET A 1 30.27 -16.16 -6.94
N SER A 2 30.19 -16.43 -8.23
CA SER A 2 29.61 -15.55 -9.25
C SER A 2 28.09 -15.49 -9.10
N GLN A 3 27.56 -14.31 -8.74
CA GLN A 3 26.13 -14.05 -8.83
C GLN A 3 25.74 -13.98 -10.30
N GLN A 4 24.99 -14.96 -10.77
CA GLN A 4 24.34 -14.90 -12.07
C GLN A 4 23.36 -13.70 -12.08
N PRO A 5 23.32 -12.91 -13.17
CA PRO A 5 22.33 -11.85 -13.32
C PRO A 5 20.96 -12.52 -13.41
N SER A 6 20.08 -12.20 -12.44
CA SER A 6 18.71 -12.66 -12.38
C SER A 6 18.00 -12.34 -13.69
N SER A 7 17.47 -13.38 -14.34
CA SER A 7 16.57 -13.31 -15.48
C SER A 7 15.50 -12.23 -15.20
N THR A 8 15.36 -11.27 -16.11
CA THR A 8 14.25 -10.30 -16.12
C THR A 8 12.94 -11.08 -16.19
N SER A 9 12.35 -11.36 -15.04
CA SER A 9 11.04 -11.99 -14.98
C SER A 9 10.05 -11.04 -15.68
N ARG A 10 9.54 -11.49 -16.83
CA ARG A 10 8.50 -10.75 -17.56
C ARG A 10 7.29 -10.67 -16.65
N VAL A 11 6.85 -9.44 -16.31
CA VAL A 11 5.59 -9.21 -15.61
C VAL A 11 4.49 -9.80 -16.47
N GLY A 12 3.86 -10.88 -16.01
CA GLY A 12 2.75 -11.52 -16.71
C GLY A 12 1.46 -10.72 -16.55
N ILE A 13 0.48 -10.99 -17.41
CA ILE A 13 -0.88 -10.40 -17.29
C ILE A 13 -1.48 -10.70 -15.91
N GLY A 14 -1.21 -11.89 -15.35
CA GLY A 14 -1.65 -12.28 -14.00
C GLY A 14 -1.04 -11.43 -12.88
N ASP A 15 0.22 -11.01 -13.01
CA ASP A 15 0.85 -10.12 -12.02
C ASP A 15 0.26 -8.72 -12.08
N LEU A 16 -0.03 -8.22 -13.28
CA LEU A 16 -0.69 -6.91 -13.47
C LEU A 16 -2.11 -6.93 -12.89
N ALA A 17 -2.90 -7.97 -13.17
CA ALA A 17 -4.23 -8.14 -12.60
C ALA A 17 -4.18 -8.21 -11.06
N SER A 18 -3.18 -8.92 -10.50
CA SER A 18 -2.96 -9.00 -9.07
C SER A 18 -2.63 -7.63 -8.45
N LEU A 19 -1.80 -6.82 -9.11
CA LEU A 19 -1.47 -5.47 -8.64
C LEU A 19 -2.67 -4.52 -8.70
N ILE A 20 -3.49 -4.59 -9.76
CA ILE A 20 -4.72 -3.80 -9.87
C ILE A 20 -5.71 -4.21 -8.77
N TYR A 21 -5.92 -5.51 -8.57
CA TYR A 21 -6.75 -6.02 -7.49
C TYR A 21 -6.26 -5.55 -6.12
N LEU A 22 -4.96 -5.70 -5.83
CA LEU A 22 -4.36 -5.23 -4.57
C LEU A 22 -4.54 -3.73 -4.39
N GLY A 23 -4.34 -2.92 -5.43
CA GLY A 23 -4.58 -1.48 -5.41
C GLY A 23 -6.03 -1.15 -5.08
N ALA A 24 -6.98 -1.84 -5.72
CA ALA A 24 -8.41 -1.63 -5.51
C ALA A 24 -8.84 -1.98 -4.08
N VAL A 25 -8.43 -3.16 -3.57
CA VAL A 25 -8.86 -3.62 -2.23
C VAL A 25 -8.12 -2.91 -1.09
N PHE A 26 -6.86 -2.52 -1.27
CA PHE A 26 -6.15 -1.69 -0.30
C PHE A 26 -6.66 -0.25 -0.32
N GLY A 27 -7.01 0.29 -1.49
CA GLY A 27 -7.69 1.57 -1.61
C GLY A 27 -9.05 1.59 -0.92
N ALA A 28 -9.84 0.51 -1.07
CA ALA A 28 -11.13 0.35 -0.39
C ALA A 28 -11.00 0.26 1.14
N ALA A 29 -9.85 -0.15 1.68
CA ALA A 29 -9.64 -0.16 3.13
C ALA A 29 -9.82 1.22 3.77
N PHE A 30 -9.50 2.30 3.05
CA PHE A 30 -9.68 3.67 3.55
C PHE A 30 -11.16 4.06 3.66
N LEU A 31 -11.99 3.59 2.74
CA LEU A 31 -13.44 3.68 2.84
C LEU A 31 -13.95 3.00 4.12
N PHE A 32 -13.55 1.75 4.33
CA PHE A 32 -13.98 0.98 5.49
C PHE A 32 -13.47 1.56 6.82
N PHE A 33 -12.24 2.07 6.87
CA PHE A 33 -11.77 2.80 8.04
C PHE A 33 -12.62 4.02 8.33
N ARG A 34 -13.01 4.78 7.30
CA ARG A 34 -13.83 5.99 7.44
C ARG A 34 -15.22 5.69 8.03
N VAL A 35 -15.77 4.51 7.74
CA VAL A 35 -17.08 4.08 8.26
C VAL A 35 -16.94 3.46 9.66
N ALA A 36 -16.01 2.53 9.85
CA ALA A 36 -15.92 1.73 11.09
C ALA A 36 -15.23 2.48 12.25
N SER A 37 -14.19 3.29 11.98
CA SER A 37 -13.36 3.87 13.04
C SER A 37 -14.10 4.86 13.96
N PRO A 38 -15.07 5.68 13.48
CA PRO A 38 -15.87 6.52 14.36
C PRO A 38 -16.76 5.74 15.33
N GLU A 39 -17.15 4.50 14.97
CA GLU A 39 -18.06 3.69 15.77
C GLU A 39 -17.34 2.95 16.90
N VAL A 40 -16.30 2.17 16.56
CA VAL A 40 -15.64 1.31 17.55
C VAL A 40 -14.31 1.87 18.07
N GLY A 41 -13.85 2.97 17.52
CA GLY A 41 -12.56 3.55 17.84
C GLY A 41 -11.40 2.98 16.98
N PRO A 42 -10.32 3.77 16.79
CA PRO A 42 -9.23 3.42 15.86
C PRO A 42 -8.50 2.13 16.22
N ILE A 43 -8.21 1.93 17.51
CA ILE A 43 -7.45 0.77 17.98
C ILE A 43 -8.27 -0.50 17.83
N TRP A 44 -9.55 -0.47 18.21
CA TRP A 44 -10.45 -1.60 18.04
C TRP A 44 -10.75 -1.90 16.57
N THR A 45 -10.83 -0.89 15.71
CA THR A 45 -10.95 -1.09 14.26
C THR A 45 -9.77 -1.88 13.72
N ALA A 46 -8.55 -1.52 14.13
CA ALA A 46 -7.34 -2.26 13.74
C ALA A 46 -7.32 -3.67 14.33
N GLU A 47 -7.63 -3.82 15.64
CA GLU A 47 -7.62 -5.10 16.34
C GLU A 47 -8.62 -6.09 15.73
N ILE A 48 -9.88 -5.70 15.55
CA ILE A 48 -10.91 -6.55 14.94
C ILE A 48 -10.50 -6.95 13.52
N ARG A 49 -9.98 -5.99 12.73
CA ARG A 49 -9.52 -6.26 11.37
C ARG A 49 -8.42 -7.33 11.33
N ILE A 50 -7.36 -7.16 12.12
CA ILE A 50 -6.21 -8.07 12.09
C ILE A 50 -6.52 -9.40 12.75
N GLY A 51 -7.26 -9.39 13.86
CA GLY A 51 -7.68 -10.57 14.57
C GLY A 51 -8.60 -11.44 13.71
N LEU A 52 -9.62 -10.85 13.11
CA LEU A 52 -10.55 -11.59 12.23
C LEU A 52 -9.83 -12.14 10.99
N ALA A 53 -9.02 -11.33 10.30
CA ALA A 53 -8.29 -11.79 9.13
C ALA A 53 -7.24 -12.86 9.49
N GLY A 54 -6.52 -12.67 10.59
CA GLY A 54 -5.52 -13.64 11.08
C GLY A 54 -6.14 -14.99 11.45
N THR A 55 -7.31 -14.98 12.11
CA THR A 55 -8.04 -16.20 12.46
C THR A 55 -8.59 -16.90 11.22
N MET A 56 -9.10 -16.15 10.23
CA MET A 56 -9.59 -16.73 8.96
C MET A 56 -8.46 -17.45 8.21
N ILE A 57 -7.31 -16.79 8.01
CA ILE A 57 -6.17 -17.43 7.33
C ILE A 57 -5.61 -18.56 8.20
N GLY A 58 -5.52 -18.36 9.52
CA GLY A 58 -5.06 -19.37 10.46
C GLY A 58 -5.88 -20.65 10.44
N ALA A 59 -7.21 -20.51 10.41
CA ALA A 59 -8.13 -21.65 10.26
C ALA A 59 -7.93 -22.37 8.91
N PHE A 60 -7.70 -21.59 7.84
CA PHE A 60 -7.46 -22.16 6.50
C PHE A 60 -6.17 -22.97 6.41
N ILE A 61 -5.06 -22.48 7.00
CA ILE A 61 -3.78 -23.22 6.98
C ILE A 61 -3.72 -24.37 8.01
N GLY A 62 -4.56 -24.30 9.02
CA GLY A 62 -4.71 -25.31 10.05
C GLY A 62 -3.66 -25.24 11.18
N PRO A 63 -3.96 -25.92 12.32
CA PRO A 63 -3.18 -25.79 13.55
C PRO A 63 -1.75 -26.31 13.40
N ARG A 64 -1.52 -27.36 12.60
CA ARG A 64 -0.17 -27.92 12.40
C ARG A 64 0.79 -26.91 11.77
N ARG A 65 0.34 -26.16 10.75
CA ARG A 65 1.16 -25.14 10.11
C ARG A 65 1.36 -23.93 11.03
N LEU A 66 0.33 -23.53 11.79
CA LEU A 66 0.46 -22.47 12.79
C LEU A 66 1.50 -22.83 13.87
N LEU A 67 1.47 -24.06 14.37
CA LEU A 67 2.45 -24.52 15.35
C LEU A 67 3.88 -24.53 14.81
N ALA A 68 4.06 -24.84 13.52
CA ALA A 68 5.35 -24.81 12.86
C ALA A 68 5.93 -23.38 12.75
N LEU A 69 5.11 -22.33 12.93
CA LEU A 69 5.57 -20.93 12.95
C LEU A 69 6.14 -20.49 14.30
N ARG A 70 5.99 -21.27 15.39
CA ARG A 70 6.49 -20.92 16.73
C ARG A 70 7.97 -20.49 16.77
N PRO A 71 8.92 -21.15 16.06
CA PRO A 71 10.32 -20.72 16.04
C PRO A 71 10.51 -19.31 15.45
N HIS A 72 9.52 -18.81 14.70
CA HIS A 72 9.53 -17.50 14.08
C HIS A 72 8.68 -16.45 14.81
N ALA A 73 8.16 -16.77 16.01
CA ALA A 73 7.19 -15.94 16.74
C ALA A 73 7.67 -14.49 16.93
N MET A 74 8.91 -14.26 17.32
CA MET A 74 9.46 -12.91 17.48
C MET A 74 9.51 -12.14 16.15
N LYS A 75 9.93 -12.80 15.07
CA LYS A 75 9.94 -12.18 13.73
C LYS A 75 8.53 -11.82 13.29
N LEU A 76 7.58 -12.70 13.52
CA LEU A 76 6.16 -12.50 13.18
C LEU A 76 5.54 -11.39 14.05
N ALA A 77 5.91 -11.29 15.32
CA ALA A 77 5.47 -10.21 16.21
C ALA A 77 6.00 -8.84 15.74
N ILE A 78 7.29 -8.76 15.36
CA ILE A 78 7.87 -7.52 14.80
C ILE A 78 7.16 -7.14 13.50
N VAL A 79 6.96 -8.10 12.58
CA VAL A 79 6.24 -7.85 11.32
C VAL A 79 4.78 -7.48 11.60
N GLY A 80 4.11 -8.21 12.48
CA GLY A 80 2.72 -7.94 12.86
C GLY A 80 2.53 -6.56 13.48
N ALA A 81 3.43 -6.17 14.37
CA ALA A 81 3.42 -4.83 14.96
C ALA A 81 3.64 -3.74 13.90
N THR A 82 4.69 -3.87 13.09
CA THR A 82 5.13 -2.81 12.17
C THR A 82 4.38 -2.82 10.83
N PHE A 83 3.85 -3.96 10.40
CA PHE A 83 3.11 -4.07 9.13
C PHE A 83 1.59 -4.01 9.31
N SER A 84 1.07 -4.27 10.51
CA SER A 84 -0.38 -4.35 10.72
C SER A 84 -0.85 -3.54 11.93
N ALA A 85 -0.43 -3.86 13.16
CA ALA A 85 -0.97 -3.25 14.38
C ALA A 85 -0.78 -1.73 14.41
N ILE A 86 0.45 -1.25 14.31
CA ILE A 86 0.77 0.18 14.34
C ILE A 86 0.14 0.91 13.15
N PRO A 87 0.41 0.53 11.87
CA PRO A 87 -0.08 1.32 10.77
C PRO A 87 -1.61 1.29 10.64
N PHE A 88 -2.28 0.19 10.94
CA PHE A 88 -3.75 0.15 10.85
C PHE A 88 -4.41 1.00 11.94
N SER A 89 -3.89 1.01 13.16
CA SER A 89 -4.37 1.90 14.23
C SER A 89 -4.17 3.38 13.87
N LEU A 90 -3.01 3.72 13.31
CA LEU A 90 -2.69 5.07 12.88
C LEU A 90 -3.55 5.52 11.69
N LEU A 91 -3.80 4.64 10.72
CA LEU A 91 -4.67 4.94 9.58
C LEU A 91 -6.14 5.07 10.01
N ALA A 92 -6.60 4.19 10.89
CA ALA A 92 -7.92 4.29 11.50
C ALA A 92 -8.09 5.62 12.25
N PHE A 93 -7.07 6.05 13.00
CA PHE A 93 -7.06 7.35 13.66
C PHE A 93 -7.06 8.51 12.65
N ALA A 94 -6.22 8.45 11.62
CA ALA A 94 -6.13 9.49 10.61
C ALA A 94 -7.48 9.72 9.89
N THR A 95 -8.22 8.64 9.62
CA THR A 95 -9.51 8.69 8.94
C THR A 95 -10.67 9.21 9.82
N LEU A 96 -10.48 9.43 11.10
CA LEU A 96 -11.45 10.16 11.91
C LEU A 96 -11.58 11.63 11.46
N THR A 97 -10.48 12.21 10.99
CA THR A 97 -10.41 13.63 10.61
C THR A 97 -10.23 13.81 9.11
N LEU A 98 -9.37 12.97 8.48
CA LEU A 98 -9.06 13.09 7.05
C LEU A 98 -10.05 12.29 6.19
N PRO A 99 -10.42 12.79 5.00
CA PRO A 99 -11.03 11.97 3.96
C PRO A 99 -10.20 10.73 3.64
N GLY A 100 -10.86 9.64 3.25
CA GLY A 100 -10.18 8.39 2.88
C GLY A 100 -9.24 8.56 1.69
N SER A 101 -9.63 9.38 0.72
CA SER A 101 -8.81 9.80 -0.42
C SER A 101 -7.48 10.43 0.02
N LEU A 102 -7.53 11.34 0.99
CA LEU A 102 -6.35 12.03 1.50
C LEU A 102 -5.45 11.09 2.33
N ALA A 103 -6.06 10.27 3.19
CA ALA A 103 -5.32 9.27 3.96
C ALA A 103 -4.61 8.24 3.06
N SER A 104 -5.26 7.82 1.96
CA SER A 104 -4.66 6.92 0.97
C SER A 104 -3.46 7.56 0.24
N LEU A 105 -3.54 8.86 -0.03
CA LEU A 105 -2.46 9.60 -0.67
C LEU A 105 -1.24 9.76 0.25
N LEU A 106 -1.44 9.93 1.58
CA LEU A 106 -0.35 9.91 2.54
C LEU A 106 0.40 8.57 2.52
N MET A 107 -0.28 7.45 2.30
CA MET A 107 0.37 6.14 2.18
C MET A 107 1.29 6.01 0.96
N ALA A 108 1.09 6.82 -0.08
CA ALA A 108 2.01 6.88 -1.21
C ALA A 108 3.39 7.45 -0.85
N THR A 109 3.57 8.01 0.35
CA THR A 109 4.90 8.38 0.88
C THR A 109 5.71 7.19 1.40
N THR A 110 5.13 5.99 1.51
CA THR A 110 5.84 4.78 1.98
C THR A 110 7.14 4.50 1.21
N PRO A 111 7.22 4.59 -0.13
CA PRO A 111 8.48 4.42 -0.86
C PRO A 111 9.52 5.50 -0.53
N LEU A 112 9.09 6.71 -0.19
CA LEU A 112 9.98 7.80 0.23
C LEU A 112 10.68 7.40 1.53
N PHE A 113 9.90 6.99 2.52
CA PHE A 113 10.45 6.46 3.78
C PHE A 113 11.28 5.20 3.55
N THR A 114 10.88 4.32 2.62
CA THR A 114 11.67 3.12 2.29
C THR A 114 13.03 3.47 1.72
N ALA A 115 13.14 4.53 0.90
CA ALA A 115 14.43 5.02 0.40
C ALA A 115 15.30 5.54 1.55
N ILE A 116 14.72 6.31 2.48
CA ILE A 116 15.43 6.85 3.65
C ILE A 116 15.89 5.71 4.58
N VAL A 117 14.97 4.82 4.96
CA VAL A 117 15.28 3.67 5.83
C VAL A 117 16.32 2.77 5.18
N GLY A 118 16.21 2.54 3.86
CA GLY A 118 17.19 1.78 3.10
C GLY A 118 18.57 2.44 3.12
N ALA A 119 18.65 3.75 2.88
CA ALA A 119 19.90 4.49 2.91
C ALA A 119 20.59 4.44 4.28
N VAL A 120 19.83 4.68 5.36
CA VAL A 120 20.34 4.62 6.73
C VAL A 120 20.76 3.19 7.10
N TRP A 121 19.94 2.21 6.82
CA TRP A 121 20.21 0.81 7.22
C TRP A 121 21.32 0.15 6.41
N LEU A 122 21.46 0.53 5.13
CA LEU A 122 22.52 0.02 4.24
C LEU A 122 23.75 0.94 4.20
N ARG A 123 23.71 2.09 4.90
CA ARG A 123 24.75 3.12 4.87
C ARG A 123 25.13 3.54 3.44
N GLN A 124 24.12 3.67 2.58
CA GLN A 124 24.28 4.08 1.17
C GLN A 124 23.84 5.52 0.99
N GLY A 125 24.61 6.27 0.21
CA GLY A 125 24.21 7.64 -0.16
C GLY A 125 22.95 7.63 -1.07
N LEU A 126 22.14 8.69 -0.91
CA LEU A 126 21.01 8.93 -1.81
C LEU A 126 21.48 9.68 -3.05
N SER A 127 21.07 9.25 -4.23
CA SER A 127 21.37 9.99 -5.46
C SER A 127 20.58 11.32 -5.50
N ALA A 128 21.08 12.30 -6.24
CA ALA A 128 20.41 13.60 -6.41
C ALA A 128 18.97 13.46 -6.95
N ARG A 129 18.72 12.45 -7.81
CA ARG A 129 17.40 12.11 -8.32
C ARG A 129 16.44 11.68 -7.20
N VAL A 130 16.91 10.83 -6.28
CA VAL A 130 16.13 10.37 -5.14
C VAL A 130 15.85 11.53 -4.19
N ILE A 131 16.85 12.37 -3.92
CA ILE A 131 16.68 13.57 -3.08
C ILE A 131 15.62 14.51 -3.68
N ALA A 132 15.66 14.78 -4.98
CA ALA A 132 14.63 15.57 -5.67
C ALA A 132 13.23 14.96 -5.51
N GLY A 133 13.11 13.63 -5.66
CA GLY A 133 11.87 12.93 -5.42
C GLY A 133 11.35 13.05 -3.98
N LEU A 134 12.25 12.94 -2.99
CA LEU A 134 11.89 13.13 -1.57
C LEU A 134 11.38 14.55 -1.32
N VAL A 135 12.05 15.57 -1.84
CA VAL A 135 11.65 16.99 -1.69
C VAL A 135 10.27 17.22 -2.30
N ILE A 136 10.03 16.72 -3.52
CA ILE A 136 8.71 16.84 -4.17
C ILE A 136 7.64 16.10 -3.36
N GLY A 137 7.90 14.86 -2.94
CA GLY A 137 6.93 14.04 -2.23
C GLY A 137 6.52 14.62 -0.87
N PHE A 138 7.49 14.98 -0.03
CA PHE A 138 7.18 15.62 1.24
C PHE A 138 6.65 17.05 1.08
N GLY A 139 7.14 17.80 0.07
CA GLY A 139 6.57 19.09 -0.31
C GLY A 139 5.09 19.00 -0.68
N THR A 140 4.69 17.91 -1.35
CA THR A 140 3.28 17.64 -1.66
C THR A 140 2.44 17.43 -0.39
N VAL A 141 2.99 16.75 0.62
CA VAL A 141 2.28 16.59 1.91
C VAL A 141 2.05 17.94 2.58
N VAL A 142 3.07 18.83 2.56
CA VAL A 142 2.95 20.21 3.08
C VAL A 142 1.91 21.01 2.28
N PHE A 143 1.93 20.88 0.95
CA PHE A 143 0.95 21.52 0.07
C PHE A 143 -0.48 21.04 0.36
N LEU A 144 -0.69 19.75 0.57
CA LEU A 144 -1.99 19.17 0.98
C LEU A 144 -2.46 19.73 2.32
N LEU A 145 -1.55 19.87 3.27
CA LEU A 145 -1.86 20.40 4.58
C LEU A 145 -2.33 21.85 4.50
N GLY A 146 -1.67 22.68 3.67
CA GLY A 146 -1.95 24.13 3.55
C GLY A 146 -3.20 24.49 2.74
N GLY A 147 -3.71 23.60 1.87
CA GLY A 147 -4.72 23.95 0.87
C GLY A 147 -6.13 23.41 1.11
N ASN A 148 -6.41 22.77 2.23
CA ASN A 148 -7.75 22.18 2.48
C ASN A 148 -8.88 23.22 2.75
N GLY A 149 -8.67 24.49 2.39
CA GLY A 149 -9.71 25.53 2.46
C GLY A 149 -10.25 25.82 3.90
N THR A 150 -9.71 25.14 4.90
CA THR A 150 -10.06 25.36 6.29
C THR A 150 -9.20 26.48 6.85
N SER A 151 -9.85 27.50 7.33
CA SER A 151 -9.28 28.75 7.84
C SER A 151 -8.26 28.60 8.98
N ALA A 152 -8.05 27.42 9.52
CA ALA A 152 -6.98 27.10 10.46
C ALA A 152 -6.64 25.60 10.40
N ILE A 153 -5.37 25.26 10.23
CA ILE A 153 -4.83 23.91 10.44
C ILE A 153 -4.90 23.64 11.95
N GLY A 154 -5.95 22.94 12.38
CA GLY A 154 -6.14 22.60 13.79
C GLY A 154 -5.21 21.47 14.25
N PRO A 155 -5.00 21.32 15.58
CA PRO A 155 -4.18 20.24 16.15
C PRO A 155 -4.64 18.84 15.72
N ALA A 156 -5.94 18.62 15.58
CA ALA A 156 -6.51 17.34 15.14
C ALA A 156 -6.09 16.98 13.70
N THR A 157 -6.09 17.96 12.79
CA THR A 157 -5.64 17.78 11.40
C THR A 157 -4.13 17.44 11.36
N LEU A 158 -3.31 18.16 12.11
CA LEU A 158 -1.88 17.88 12.22
C LEU A 158 -1.61 16.48 12.77
N ALA A 159 -2.33 16.07 13.82
CA ALA A 159 -2.22 14.74 14.40
C ALA A 159 -2.61 13.65 13.39
N ALA A 160 -3.67 13.86 12.62
CA ALA A 160 -4.12 12.92 11.60
C ALA A 160 -3.13 12.80 10.42
N PHE A 161 -2.54 13.90 9.95
CA PHE A 161 -1.44 13.87 8.96
C PHE A 161 -0.21 13.16 9.52
N GLY A 162 0.19 13.49 10.76
CA GLY A 162 1.30 12.83 11.45
C GLY A 162 1.07 11.33 11.57
N ALA A 163 -0.13 10.90 11.93
CA ALA A 163 -0.50 9.48 12.01
C ALA A 163 -0.38 8.78 10.64
N GLY A 164 -0.87 9.40 9.56
CA GLY A 164 -0.73 8.87 8.20
C GLY A 164 0.74 8.71 7.79
N LEU A 165 1.58 9.70 8.08
CA LEU A 165 3.03 9.64 7.79
C LEU A 165 3.75 8.59 8.65
N LEU A 166 3.41 8.47 9.94
CA LEU A 166 3.95 7.43 10.82
C LEU A 166 3.53 6.03 10.37
N ALA A 167 2.31 5.86 9.87
CA ALA A 167 1.87 4.62 9.27
C ALA A 167 2.73 4.26 8.04
N ALA A 168 2.97 5.21 7.13
CA ALA A 168 3.82 5.02 5.98
C ALA A 168 5.28 4.70 6.36
N PHE A 169 5.82 5.34 7.39
CA PHE A 169 7.13 5.04 7.94
C PHE A 169 7.20 3.64 8.55
N SER A 170 6.17 3.22 9.31
CA SER A 170 6.06 1.87 9.87
C SER A 170 6.09 0.80 8.76
N TYR A 171 5.34 1.01 7.67
CA TYR A 171 5.40 0.13 6.50
C TYR A 171 6.79 0.07 5.86
N ALA A 172 7.53 1.18 5.80
CA ALA A 172 8.87 1.21 5.26
C ALA A 172 9.84 0.34 6.09
N ILE A 173 9.77 0.44 7.41
CA ILE A 173 10.54 -0.41 8.34
C ILE A 173 10.14 -1.87 8.14
N ALA A 174 8.83 -2.17 8.18
CA ALA A 174 8.30 -3.52 8.04
C ALA A 174 8.72 -4.18 6.73
N GLY A 175 8.56 -3.49 5.60
CA GLY A 175 8.96 -4.00 4.29
C GLY A 175 10.46 -4.27 4.18
N THR A 176 11.29 -3.44 4.82
CA THR A 176 12.75 -3.65 4.86
C THR A 176 13.09 -4.85 5.75
N TYR A 177 12.43 -5.00 6.89
CA TYR A 177 12.61 -6.12 7.81
C TYR A 177 12.16 -7.44 7.20
N VAL A 178 10.99 -7.50 6.57
CA VAL A 178 10.46 -8.69 5.88
C VAL A 178 11.48 -9.21 4.86
N ARG A 179 12.00 -8.34 3.99
CA ARG A 179 12.99 -8.74 2.97
C ARG A 179 14.25 -9.37 3.56
N ARG A 180 14.65 -8.97 4.77
CA ARG A 180 15.88 -9.46 5.42
C ARG A 180 15.69 -10.67 6.32
N SER A 181 14.54 -10.76 6.99
CA SER A 181 14.40 -11.63 8.15
C SER A 181 13.42 -12.77 7.97
N THR A 182 12.53 -12.73 6.96
CA THR A 182 11.47 -13.73 6.79
C THR A 182 11.70 -14.70 5.62
N GLY A 183 12.91 -14.73 5.07
CA GLY A 183 13.28 -15.72 4.05
C GLY A 183 13.00 -17.15 4.53
N GLY A 184 12.36 -17.96 3.66
CA GLY A 184 11.97 -19.34 4.00
C GLY A 184 10.56 -19.50 4.58
N ILE A 185 9.88 -18.45 5.01
CA ILE A 185 8.47 -18.52 5.42
C ILE A 185 7.58 -18.37 4.17
N ALA A 186 6.68 -19.32 3.96
CA ALA A 186 5.76 -19.25 2.82
C ALA A 186 4.84 -18.02 2.93
N PRO A 187 4.48 -17.36 1.80
CA PRO A 187 3.68 -16.12 1.80
C PRO A 187 2.37 -16.20 2.60
N LEU A 188 1.67 -17.33 2.52
CA LEU A 188 0.42 -17.55 3.23
C LEU A 188 0.65 -17.71 4.74
N ASP A 189 1.72 -18.40 5.14
CA ASP A 189 2.10 -18.60 6.55
C ASP A 189 2.59 -17.29 7.16
N LEU A 190 3.33 -16.48 6.39
CA LEU A 190 3.74 -15.15 6.81
C LEU A 190 2.52 -14.24 7.02
N ALA A 191 1.53 -14.29 6.12
CA ALA A 191 0.30 -13.52 6.27
C ALA A 191 -0.48 -13.92 7.53
N ALA A 192 -0.70 -15.24 7.75
CA ALA A 192 -1.39 -15.72 8.94
C ALA A 192 -0.63 -15.36 10.23
N GLY A 193 0.65 -15.69 10.27
CA GLY A 193 1.49 -15.54 11.46
C GLY A 193 1.66 -14.09 11.88
N GLN A 194 1.90 -13.16 10.92
CA GLN A 194 2.07 -11.75 11.23
C GLN A 194 0.75 -11.09 11.69
N LEU A 195 -0.40 -11.47 11.11
CA LEU A 195 -1.70 -10.93 11.53
C LEU A 195 -2.07 -11.41 12.93
N LEU A 196 -1.95 -12.71 13.20
CA LEU A 196 -2.19 -13.27 14.54
C LEU A 196 -1.24 -12.69 15.59
N ALA A 197 0.05 -12.63 15.29
CA ALA A 197 1.03 -12.04 16.20
C ALA A 197 0.78 -10.55 16.40
N GLY A 198 0.39 -9.81 15.34
CA GLY A 198 -0.01 -8.41 15.42
C GLY A 198 -1.23 -8.19 16.31
N ALA A 199 -2.25 -9.06 16.21
CA ALA A 199 -3.42 -9.02 17.10
C ALA A 199 -3.01 -9.27 18.55
N VAL A 200 -2.20 -10.28 18.81
CA VAL A 200 -1.70 -10.53 20.19
C VAL A 200 -0.94 -9.33 20.75
N VAL A 201 -0.15 -8.64 19.94
CA VAL A 201 0.60 -7.43 20.35
C VAL A 201 -0.33 -6.23 20.57
N LEU A 202 -1.37 -6.08 19.73
CA LEU A 202 -2.28 -4.92 19.81
C LEU A 202 -3.35 -5.09 20.89
N LEU A 203 -3.78 -6.32 21.18
CA LEU A 203 -4.87 -6.63 22.10
C LEU A 203 -4.73 -5.96 23.50
N PRO A 204 -3.56 -5.98 24.17
CA PRO A 204 -3.40 -5.26 25.44
C PRO A 204 -3.67 -3.75 25.31
N VAL A 205 -3.21 -3.14 24.21
CA VAL A 205 -3.43 -1.71 23.93
C VAL A 205 -4.91 -1.45 23.66
N ALA A 206 -5.59 -2.35 22.94
CA ALA A 206 -7.02 -2.26 22.68
C ALA A 206 -7.84 -2.33 23.98
N ILE A 207 -7.51 -3.27 24.87
CA ILE A 207 -8.17 -3.40 26.17
C ILE A 207 -7.95 -2.13 27.02
N LEU A 208 -6.73 -1.62 27.07
CA LEU A 208 -6.39 -0.40 27.83
C LEU A 208 -7.02 0.87 27.25
N SER A 209 -7.36 0.88 25.96
CA SER A 209 -8.07 2.02 25.35
C SER A 209 -9.56 2.10 25.73
N GLY A 210 -10.05 1.16 26.49
CA GLY A 210 -11.46 1.05 26.88
C GLY A 210 -12.26 0.10 25.99
N ALA A 211 -13.54 -0.08 26.30
CA ALA A 211 -14.43 -0.92 25.51
C ALA A 211 -14.67 -0.31 24.10
N PRO A 212 -14.88 -1.16 23.08
CA PRO A 212 -15.25 -0.66 21.76
C PRO A 212 -16.59 0.07 21.83
N GLY A 213 -16.77 1.10 21.00
CA GLY A 213 -18.05 1.79 20.87
C GLY A 213 -19.14 0.91 20.29
N ALA A 214 -20.36 1.44 20.23
CA ALA A 214 -21.51 0.72 19.70
C ALA A 214 -21.37 0.52 18.18
N LEU A 215 -21.41 -0.73 17.75
CA LEU A 215 -21.24 -1.12 16.36
C LEU A 215 -22.61 -1.18 15.65
N ARG A 216 -22.78 -0.38 14.61
CA ARG A 216 -23.94 -0.40 13.71
C ARG A 216 -23.69 -1.40 12.57
N LEU A 217 -24.76 -1.66 11.81
CA LEU A 217 -24.67 -2.64 10.70
C LEU A 217 -23.66 -2.23 9.62
N ASP A 218 -23.61 -0.94 9.28
CA ASP A 218 -22.68 -0.37 8.29
C ASP A 218 -21.21 -0.49 8.73
N GLY A 219 -20.93 -0.19 10.00
CA GLY A 219 -19.62 -0.41 10.61
C GLY A 219 -19.24 -1.89 10.67
N ALA A 220 -20.17 -2.78 11.07
CA ALA A 220 -19.94 -4.22 11.11
C ALA A 220 -19.62 -4.80 9.73
N VAL A 221 -20.40 -4.43 8.71
CA VAL A 221 -20.17 -4.83 7.32
C VAL A 221 -18.81 -4.31 6.84
N SER A 222 -18.47 -3.05 7.15
CA SER A 222 -17.17 -2.45 6.81
C SER A 222 -16.01 -3.21 7.45
N LEU A 223 -16.10 -3.57 8.74
CA LEU A 223 -15.07 -4.36 9.43
C LEU A 223 -14.88 -5.75 8.81
N VAL A 224 -15.99 -6.45 8.52
CA VAL A 224 -15.94 -7.79 7.91
C VAL A 224 -15.35 -7.72 6.49
N LEU A 225 -15.80 -6.78 5.66
CA LEU A 225 -15.28 -6.61 4.31
C LEU A 225 -13.80 -6.21 4.34
N MET A 226 -13.40 -5.33 5.25
CA MET A 226 -12.02 -4.92 5.42
C MET A 226 -11.13 -6.10 5.87
N ALA A 227 -11.60 -6.90 6.83
CA ALA A 227 -10.89 -8.08 7.31
C ALA A 227 -10.78 -9.16 6.22
N LEU A 228 -11.87 -9.45 5.50
CA LEU A 228 -11.91 -10.49 4.48
C LEU A 228 -11.20 -10.03 3.19
N VAL A 229 -11.68 -8.95 2.58
CA VAL A 229 -11.27 -8.56 1.22
C VAL A 229 -9.92 -7.83 1.25
N SER A 230 -9.81 -6.78 2.09
CA SER A 230 -8.61 -5.94 2.12
C SER A 230 -7.49 -6.49 3.03
N THR A 231 -7.71 -7.64 3.69
CA THR A 231 -6.70 -8.21 4.59
C THR A 231 -6.51 -9.70 4.33
N ALA A 232 -7.48 -10.57 4.62
CA ALA A 232 -7.28 -12.02 4.55
C ALA A 232 -6.98 -12.51 3.12
N LEU A 233 -7.65 -11.97 2.11
CA LEU A 233 -7.38 -12.31 0.71
C LEU A 233 -6.20 -11.53 0.12
N ALA A 234 -6.04 -10.27 0.52
CA ALA A 234 -5.04 -9.38 -0.08
C ALA A 234 -3.60 -9.66 0.40
N TRP A 235 -3.37 -9.89 1.70
CA TRP A 235 -2.01 -10.07 2.23
C TRP A 235 -1.27 -11.30 1.71
N PRO A 236 -1.87 -12.50 1.62
CA PRO A 236 -1.21 -13.64 0.99
C PRO A 236 -0.82 -13.37 -0.47
N LEU A 237 -1.71 -12.68 -1.21
CA LEU A 237 -1.44 -12.29 -2.59
C LEU A 237 -0.30 -11.26 -2.67
N PHE A 238 -0.32 -10.26 -1.79
CA PHE A 238 0.74 -9.25 -1.70
C PHE A 238 2.11 -9.89 -1.43
N PHE A 239 2.21 -10.77 -0.44
CA PHE A 239 3.47 -11.46 -0.15
C PHE A 239 3.89 -12.40 -1.28
N ARG A 240 2.93 -13.06 -1.96
CA ARG A 240 3.22 -13.90 -3.14
C ARG A 240 3.78 -13.08 -4.29
N VAL A 241 3.16 -11.95 -4.61
CA VAL A 241 3.62 -11.04 -5.67
C VAL A 241 4.99 -10.48 -5.30
N SER A 242 5.16 -10.00 -4.06
CA SER A 242 6.43 -9.45 -3.57
C SER A 242 7.58 -10.46 -3.60
N ALA A 243 7.31 -11.75 -3.40
CA ALA A 243 8.31 -12.82 -3.47
C ALA A 243 8.68 -13.22 -4.90
N ARG A 244 7.77 -13.05 -5.87
CA ARG A 244 7.97 -13.46 -7.28
C ARG A 244 8.50 -12.34 -8.17
N THR A 245 8.22 -11.09 -7.80
CA THR A 245 8.57 -9.94 -8.62
C THR A 245 9.74 -9.19 -8.00
N ASN A 246 10.41 -8.38 -8.83
CA ASN A 246 11.42 -7.47 -8.30
C ASN A 246 10.76 -6.30 -7.54
N ALA A 247 11.56 -5.59 -6.74
CA ALA A 247 11.10 -4.46 -5.94
C ALA A 247 10.36 -3.38 -6.77
N THR A 248 10.71 -3.23 -8.04
CA THR A 248 10.10 -2.26 -8.96
C THR A 248 8.65 -2.61 -9.27
N VAL A 249 8.34 -3.90 -9.46
CA VAL A 249 6.96 -4.35 -9.75
C VAL A 249 6.10 -4.28 -8.49
N ALA A 250 6.62 -4.72 -7.34
CA ALA A 250 5.89 -4.62 -6.07
C ALA A 250 5.56 -3.15 -5.71
N SER A 251 6.45 -2.21 -6.04
CA SER A 251 6.23 -0.78 -5.82
C SER A 251 5.14 -0.18 -6.73
N THR A 252 4.77 -0.83 -7.84
CA THR A 252 3.67 -0.36 -8.70
C THR A 252 2.33 -0.33 -7.94
N ALA A 253 2.13 -1.25 -6.98
CA ALA A 253 0.94 -1.21 -6.13
C ALA A 253 0.79 0.12 -5.37
N THR A 254 1.89 0.75 -4.99
CA THR A 254 1.90 2.03 -4.26
C THR A 254 1.31 3.18 -5.08
N PHE A 255 1.36 3.11 -6.42
CA PHE A 255 0.72 4.10 -7.31
C PHE A 255 -0.78 3.85 -7.45
N ILE A 256 -1.18 2.59 -7.36
CA ILE A 256 -2.57 2.17 -7.65
C ILE A 256 -3.46 2.36 -6.42
N VAL A 257 -2.93 2.17 -5.22
CA VAL A 257 -3.69 2.31 -3.96
C VAL A 257 -4.32 3.70 -3.79
N PRO A 258 -3.58 4.83 -3.93
CA PRO A 258 -4.19 6.16 -3.80
C PRO A 258 -5.21 6.45 -4.88
N LEU A 259 -4.98 5.96 -6.12
CA LEU A 259 -5.93 6.11 -7.21
C LEU A 259 -7.29 5.52 -6.84
N PHE A 260 -7.29 4.26 -6.37
CA PHE A 260 -8.52 3.61 -5.93
C PHE A 260 -9.08 4.22 -4.63
N GLY A 261 -8.23 4.70 -3.71
CA GLY A 261 -8.68 5.42 -2.53
C GLY A 261 -9.49 6.68 -2.88
N ILE A 262 -9.02 7.43 -3.89
CA ILE A 262 -9.75 8.60 -4.42
C ILE A 262 -11.05 8.16 -5.11
N ILE A 263 -11.00 7.12 -5.96
CA ILE A 263 -12.17 6.60 -6.68
C ILE A 263 -13.26 6.12 -5.70
N TRP A 264 -12.91 5.29 -4.73
CA TRP A 264 -13.87 4.77 -3.76
C TRP A 264 -14.40 5.86 -2.83
N GLY A 265 -13.53 6.79 -2.38
CA GLY A 265 -13.93 7.94 -1.58
C GLY A 265 -14.97 8.80 -2.30
N ALA A 266 -14.73 9.11 -3.57
CA ALA A 266 -15.65 9.90 -4.37
C ALA A 266 -16.96 9.16 -4.70
N LEU A 267 -16.88 7.90 -5.15
CA LEU A 267 -18.06 7.16 -5.62
C LEU A 267 -18.98 6.70 -4.49
N ILE A 268 -18.43 6.35 -3.32
CA ILE A 268 -19.20 5.72 -2.24
C ILE A 268 -19.46 6.70 -1.10
N LEU A 269 -18.46 7.52 -0.73
CA LEU A 269 -18.60 8.48 0.37
C LEU A 269 -18.92 9.91 -0.10
N GLY A 270 -18.96 10.17 -1.42
CA GLY A 270 -19.20 11.51 -1.95
C GLY A 270 -18.04 12.49 -1.63
N GLU A 271 -16.83 12.00 -1.40
CA GLU A 271 -15.68 12.86 -1.13
C GLU A 271 -15.37 13.75 -2.35
N PRO A 272 -15.19 15.07 -2.17
CA PRO A 272 -14.98 15.98 -3.29
C PRO A 272 -13.58 15.76 -3.90
N ILE A 273 -13.53 15.66 -5.24
CA ILE A 273 -12.27 15.62 -5.98
C ILE A 273 -11.93 17.05 -6.41
N GLY A 274 -11.21 17.78 -5.55
CA GLY A 274 -10.77 19.14 -5.86
C GLY A 274 -9.47 19.17 -6.68
N PRO A 275 -9.18 20.31 -7.36
CA PRO A 275 -7.94 20.47 -8.15
C PRO A 275 -6.66 20.22 -7.34
N GLN A 276 -6.66 20.58 -6.06
CA GLN A 276 -5.55 20.34 -5.15
C GLN A 276 -5.26 18.84 -4.97
N LEU A 277 -6.30 18.00 -4.80
CA LEU A 277 -6.13 16.54 -4.66
C LEU A 277 -5.54 15.94 -5.95
N ILE A 278 -6.03 16.39 -7.12
CA ILE A 278 -5.53 15.95 -8.43
C ILE A 278 -4.06 16.35 -8.61
N LEU A 279 -3.72 17.61 -8.32
CA LEU A 279 -2.35 18.10 -8.43
C LEU A 279 -1.42 17.35 -7.45
N SER A 280 -1.86 17.14 -6.22
CA SER A 280 -1.10 16.38 -5.23
C SER A 280 -0.86 14.93 -5.66
N PHE A 281 -1.87 14.28 -6.22
CA PHE A 281 -1.72 12.94 -6.78
C PHE A 281 -0.68 12.92 -7.91
N ALA A 282 -0.74 13.88 -8.82
CA ALA A 282 0.24 14.00 -9.90
C ALA A 282 1.67 14.24 -9.37
N LEU A 283 1.84 15.13 -8.40
CA LEU A 283 3.15 15.40 -7.77
C LEU A 283 3.71 14.19 -7.03
N VAL A 284 2.86 13.44 -6.32
CA VAL A 284 3.25 12.18 -5.69
C VAL A 284 3.71 11.17 -6.74
N LEU A 285 3.01 11.03 -7.87
CA LEU A 285 3.45 10.16 -8.96
C LEU A 285 4.82 10.55 -9.50
N VAL A 286 5.06 11.84 -9.73
CA VAL A 286 6.37 12.36 -10.17
C VAL A 286 7.44 12.03 -9.13
N SER A 287 7.18 12.28 -7.84
CA SER A 287 8.07 11.94 -6.74
C SER A 287 8.44 10.44 -6.75
N LEU A 288 7.45 9.58 -6.88
CA LEU A 288 7.65 8.12 -6.90
C LEU A 288 8.49 7.66 -8.11
N VAL A 289 8.26 8.23 -9.30
CA VAL A 289 9.10 7.97 -10.48
C VAL A 289 10.55 8.36 -10.26
N LEU A 290 10.81 9.42 -9.49
CA LEU A 290 12.16 9.86 -9.15
C LEU A 290 12.82 8.96 -8.09
N VAL A 291 12.07 8.51 -7.08
CA VAL A 291 12.60 7.71 -5.98
C VAL A 291 12.80 6.26 -6.37
N LEU A 292 11.85 5.68 -7.10
CA LEU A 292 11.93 4.28 -7.47
C LEU A 292 12.90 4.04 -8.62
N PRO A 293 13.64 2.91 -8.62
CA PRO A 293 14.49 2.52 -9.73
C PRO A 293 13.63 2.07 -10.92
N VAL A 294 12.92 3.01 -11.55
CA VAL A 294 12.20 2.70 -12.78
C VAL A 294 13.23 2.49 -13.87
N PRO A 295 13.28 1.35 -14.57
CA PRO A 295 14.15 1.17 -15.71
C PRO A 295 13.61 1.98 -16.90
N VAL A 296 13.88 3.28 -16.87
CA VAL A 296 13.44 4.24 -17.92
C VAL A 296 13.90 3.79 -19.30
N ALA A 297 15.07 3.15 -19.38
CA ALA A 297 15.58 2.56 -20.62
C ALA A 297 14.67 1.41 -21.16
N ALA A 298 14.18 0.55 -20.28
CA ALA A 298 13.26 -0.53 -20.65
C ALA A 298 11.86 0.00 -21.03
N LEU A 299 11.43 1.09 -20.42
CA LEU A 299 10.17 1.75 -20.78
C LEU A 299 10.29 2.46 -22.14
N ARG A 300 11.40 3.17 -22.40
CA ARG A 300 11.70 3.78 -23.70
C ARG A 300 11.74 2.73 -24.80
N SER A 301 12.48 1.66 -24.65
CA SER A 301 12.58 0.61 -25.68
C SER A 301 11.22 -0.04 -25.97
N ARG A 302 10.35 -0.20 -24.96
CA ARG A 302 8.96 -0.68 -25.17
C ARG A 302 8.09 0.34 -25.88
N LEU A 303 8.16 1.61 -25.53
CA LEU A 303 7.42 2.68 -26.23
C LEU A 303 7.88 2.81 -27.68
N ASP A 304 9.18 2.70 -27.92
CA ASP A 304 9.74 2.73 -29.28
C ASP A 304 9.31 1.49 -30.09
N SER A 305 9.23 0.31 -29.46
CA SER A 305 8.73 -0.90 -30.12
C SER A 305 7.21 -0.85 -30.40
N VAL A 306 6.43 -0.21 -29.58
CA VAL A 306 5.00 0.03 -29.81
C VAL A 306 4.82 1.06 -30.92
N ARG A 307 5.56 2.17 -30.88
CA ARG A 307 5.55 3.18 -31.95
C ARG A 307 5.96 2.59 -33.30
N ALA A 308 6.98 1.74 -33.32
CA ALA A 308 7.41 1.05 -34.54
C ALA A 308 6.32 0.11 -35.09
N ARG A 309 5.64 -0.64 -34.22
CA ARG A 309 4.52 -1.53 -34.63
C ARG A 309 3.32 -0.74 -35.16
N VAL A 310 2.96 0.36 -34.50
CA VAL A 310 1.88 1.22 -34.96
C VAL A 310 2.24 1.83 -36.33
N ARG A 311 3.46 2.33 -36.49
CA ARG A 311 3.95 2.87 -37.76
C ARG A 311 3.95 1.82 -38.90
N ALA A 312 4.41 0.59 -38.60
CA ALA A 312 4.39 -0.50 -39.58
C ALA A 312 2.95 -0.90 -39.97
N GLY A 313 2.02 -0.91 -38.99
CA GLY A 313 0.60 -1.15 -39.24
C GLY A 313 -0.05 -0.08 -40.15
N TRP A 314 0.26 1.19 -39.93
CA TRP A 314 -0.20 2.28 -40.76
C TRP A 314 0.35 2.23 -42.20
N LEU A 315 1.65 1.90 -42.35
CA LEU A 315 2.29 1.70 -43.66
C LEU A 315 1.68 0.52 -44.42
N ALA A 316 1.41 -0.61 -43.75
CA ALA A 316 0.77 -1.77 -44.35
C ALA A 316 -0.68 -1.47 -44.79
N LEU A 317 -1.43 -0.69 -44.02
CA LEU A 317 -2.79 -0.21 -44.39
C LEU A 317 -2.77 0.74 -45.56
N SER A 318 -1.85 1.70 -45.60
CA SER A 318 -1.74 2.66 -46.69
C SER A 318 -1.32 1.98 -48.04
N MET A 319 -0.43 1.00 -48.00
CA MET A 319 -0.05 0.20 -49.18
C MET A 319 -1.21 -0.69 -49.67
N ARG A 320 -2.00 -1.28 -48.78
CA ARG A 320 -3.20 -2.03 -49.20
C ARG A 320 -4.26 -1.13 -49.83
N TRP A 321 -4.45 0.08 -49.33
CA TRP A 321 -5.39 1.05 -49.88
C TRP A 321 -4.94 1.53 -51.26
N ALA A 322 -3.65 1.84 -51.47
CA ALA A 322 -3.07 2.21 -52.75
C ALA A 322 -3.19 1.09 -53.79
N ALA A 323 -3.05 -0.19 -53.39
CA ALA A 323 -3.19 -1.35 -54.27
C ALA A 323 -4.65 -1.69 -54.63
N SER A 324 -5.64 -1.20 -53.88
CA SER A 324 -7.07 -1.42 -54.13
C SER A 324 -7.70 -0.29 -54.96
N SER A 325 -6.96 0.80 -55.24
CA SER A 325 -7.40 1.97 -56.00
C SER A 325 -6.74 2.06 -57.39
N SER A 326 -5.92 1.09 -57.75
CA SER A 326 -5.41 0.83 -59.11
C SER A 326 -6.11 -0.38 -59.75
#